data_f2b0ca3ad93c25c487772cfa6aad177d
#
_entry.id   f2b0ca3ad93c25c487772cfa6aad177d
#
_cell.length_a   1.000
_cell.length_b   1.000
_cell.length_c   1.000
_cell.angle_alpha   90.00
_cell.angle_beta   90.00
_cell.angle_gamma   90.00
#
_symmetry.space_group_name_H-M   'P 1'
#
loop_
_entity.id
_entity.type
_entity.pdbx_description
1 polymer ?
#
loop_
_entity_poly.entity_id
_entity_poly.type
_entity_poly.pdbx_seq_one_letter_code
_entity_poly.pdbx_strand_id
1 'polypeptide(L)'
;MSGLKQKKHRSRAVTIFLWVCLIAYLALLLKVILFKFDFDTIINILNDQDELKLTRVNLVPFQTIRFYLFSGRVSDTIAFQNIVGNIVAFMPIGVLIPLLRRDLSLKFTFFFSLALSGAIEITQYLTGLGSCDIDDLILNVLGGMSV
;
A
#
# COMPACT_ATOMS: atom_id res chain seq x y z
N MET A 1 -41.05 18.40 12.67
CA MET A 1 -40.35 17.66 13.75
C MET A 1 -38.97 17.26 13.21
N SER A 2 -37.98 18.08 13.47
CA SER A 2 -36.59 17.83 13.00
C SER A 2 -35.85 16.99 14.04
N GLY A 3 -35.65 15.73 13.73
CA GLY A 3 -34.82 14.84 14.54
C GLY A 3 -33.35 15.26 14.46
N LEU A 4 -32.89 16.00 15.45
CA LEU A 4 -31.48 16.29 15.67
C LEU A 4 -30.74 14.96 15.86
N LYS A 5 -30.04 14.49 14.82
CA LYS A 5 -29.08 13.37 14.95
C LYS A 5 -28.00 13.80 15.94
N GLN A 6 -28.11 13.39 17.20
CA GLN A 6 -27.03 13.53 18.19
C GLN A 6 -25.77 12.88 17.62
N LYS A 7 -24.78 13.70 17.28
CA LYS A 7 -23.41 13.23 16.99
C LYS A 7 -22.88 12.58 18.27
N LYS A 8 -22.94 11.24 18.35
CA LYS A 8 -22.38 10.49 19.46
C LYS A 8 -20.89 10.80 19.59
N HIS A 9 -20.52 11.61 20.58
CA HIS A 9 -19.14 12.01 20.84
C HIS A 9 -18.32 10.74 21.16
N ARG A 10 -17.33 10.44 20.31
CA ARG A 10 -16.42 9.31 20.55
C ARG A 10 -15.52 9.66 21.74
N SER A 11 -15.29 8.69 22.63
CA SER A 11 -14.33 8.84 23.73
C SER A 11 -12.94 9.20 23.19
N ARG A 12 -12.26 10.14 23.87
CA ARG A 12 -10.86 10.50 23.55
C ARG A 12 -9.94 9.28 23.55
N ALA A 13 -10.13 8.36 24.49
CA ALA A 13 -9.35 7.12 24.58
C ALA A 13 -9.46 6.27 23.30
N VAL A 14 -10.67 6.10 22.74
CA VAL A 14 -10.87 5.37 21.49
C VAL A 14 -10.19 6.05 20.31
N THR A 15 -10.23 7.38 20.27
CA THR A 15 -9.56 8.13 19.20
C THR A 15 -8.04 7.98 19.27
N ILE A 16 -7.46 8.08 20.47
CA ILE A 16 -6.03 7.86 20.69
C ILE A 16 -5.64 6.43 20.28
N PHE A 17 -6.41 5.42 20.73
CA PHE A 17 -6.15 4.03 20.36
C PHE A 17 -6.12 3.81 18.84
N LEU A 18 -7.06 4.38 18.10
CA LEU A 18 -7.10 4.26 16.64
C LEU A 18 -5.91 4.96 15.95
N TRP A 19 -5.45 6.10 16.49
CA TRP A 19 -4.23 6.74 16.00
C TRP A 19 -2.99 5.87 16.23
N VAL A 20 -2.90 5.26 17.40
CA VAL A 20 -1.80 4.30 17.71
C VAL A 20 -1.85 3.12 16.74
N CYS A 21 -3.04 2.55 16.51
CA CYS A 21 -3.22 1.46 15.53
C CYS A 21 -2.78 1.88 14.12
N LEU A 22 -3.16 3.07 13.67
CA LEU A 22 -2.77 3.57 12.34
C LEU A 22 -1.25 3.77 12.23
N ILE A 23 -0.62 4.38 13.24
CA ILE A 23 0.83 4.60 13.24
C ILE A 23 1.58 3.26 13.26
N ALA A 24 1.18 2.34 14.13
CA ALA A 24 1.77 1.01 14.22
C ALA A 24 1.62 0.23 12.90
N TYR A 25 0.44 0.31 12.29
CA TYR A 25 0.18 -0.31 10.99
C TYR A 25 1.07 0.30 9.89
N LEU A 26 1.15 1.64 9.79
CA LEU A 26 2.00 2.30 8.79
C LEU A 26 3.48 1.96 8.98
N ALA A 27 3.95 1.89 10.23
CA ALA A 27 5.31 1.45 10.53
C ALA A 27 5.56 -0.01 10.10
N LEU A 28 4.58 -0.90 10.34
CA LEU A 28 4.66 -2.29 9.91
C LEU A 28 4.64 -2.41 8.39
N LEU A 29 3.75 -1.67 7.73
CA LEU A 29 3.65 -1.63 6.27
C LEU A 29 4.98 -1.19 5.64
N LEU A 30 5.55 -0.09 6.11
CA LEU A 30 6.85 0.38 5.64
C LEU A 30 7.96 -0.63 5.91
N LYS A 31 7.96 -1.26 7.10
CA LYS A 31 8.92 -2.32 7.42
C LYS A 31 8.83 -3.48 6.42
N VAL A 32 7.64 -3.99 6.16
CA VAL A 32 7.44 -5.13 5.25
C VAL A 32 7.86 -4.78 3.83
N ILE A 33 7.57 -3.56 3.37
CA ILE A 33 7.84 -3.12 2.00
C ILE A 33 9.33 -2.79 1.80
N LEU A 34 9.95 -2.04 2.73
CA LEU A 34 11.32 -1.56 2.59
C LEU A 34 12.36 -2.60 3.04
N PHE A 35 12.02 -3.48 3.99
CA PHE A 35 12.93 -4.50 4.51
C PHE A 35 12.55 -5.92 4.04
N LYS A 36 12.06 -6.02 2.80
CA LYS A 36 11.82 -7.31 2.12
C LYS A 36 13.13 -8.06 1.87
N PHE A 37 14.24 -7.34 1.81
CA PHE A 37 15.60 -7.85 1.56
C PHE A 37 16.43 -7.84 2.85
N ASP A 38 17.37 -8.75 2.97
CA ASP A 38 18.38 -8.74 4.02
C ASP A 38 19.33 -7.54 3.88
N PHE A 39 19.99 -7.16 4.96
CA PHE A 39 20.80 -5.94 5.03
C PHE A 39 21.95 -5.94 4.00
N ASP A 40 22.60 -7.09 3.79
CA ASP A 40 23.70 -7.21 2.82
C ASP A 40 23.21 -7.01 1.38
N THR A 41 22.04 -7.53 1.04
CA THR A 41 21.39 -7.30 -0.26
C THR A 41 21.06 -5.83 -0.45
N ILE A 42 20.57 -5.13 0.58
CA ILE A 42 20.29 -3.69 0.53
C ILE A 42 21.58 -2.89 0.24
N ILE A 43 22.69 -3.20 0.93
CA ILE A 43 23.98 -2.53 0.71
C ILE A 43 24.48 -2.76 -0.71
N ASN A 44 24.39 -4.00 -1.20
CA ASN A 44 24.81 -4.33 -2.55
C ASN A 44 23.99 -3.61 -3.62
N ILE A 45 22.66 -3.54 -3.46
CA ILE A 45 21.77 -2.81 -4.36
C ILE A 45 22.07 -1.30 -4.36
N LEU A 46 22.39 -0.72 -3.20
CA LEU A 46 22.71 0.71 -3.09
C LEU A 46 24.07 1.07 -3.70
N ASN A 47 25.01 0.11 -3.72
CA ASN A 47 26.34 0.31 -4.30
C ASN A 47 26.36 0.08 -5.83
N ASP A 48 25.45 -0.73 -6.37
CA ASP A 48 25.43 -1.15 -7.79
C ASP A 48 24.36 -0.35 -8.58
N GLN A 49 24.53 0.98 -8.64
CA GLN A 49 23.46 1.91 -9.04
C GLN A 49 23.25 2.13 -10.54
N ASP A 50 24.14 1.71 -11.45
CA ASP A 50 24.20 2.38 -12.76
C ASP A 50 23.44 1.72 -13.93
N GLU A 51 23.15 0.41 -13.94
CA GLU A 51 22.47 -0.22 -15.10
C GLU A 51 21.03 -0.70 -14.87
N LEU A 52 20.56 -0.85 -13.64
CA LEU A 52 19.31 -1.54 -13.31
C LEU A 52 18.06 -0.65 -13.16
N LYS A 53 18.23 0.67 -13.08
CA LYS A 53 17.10 1.56 -12.74
C LYS A 53 16.02 1.65 -13.83
N LEU A 54 16.40 1.73 -15.11
CA LEU A 54 15.45 1.92 -16.21
C LEU A 54 14.59 0.67 -16.52
N THR A 55 15.08 -0.53 -16.17
CA THR A 55 14.35 -1.78 -16.40
C THR A 55 13.32 -2.11 -15.32
N ARG A 56 13.26 -1.31 -14.26
CA ARG A 56 12.40 -1.54 -13.08
C ARG A 56 11.17 -0.63 -13.05
N VAL A 57 10.77 -0.07 -14.18
CA VAL A 57 9.58 0.78 -14.28
C VAL A 57 8.56 0.13 -15.19
N ASN A 58 7.40 -0.22 -14.67
CA ASN A 58 6.25 -0.68 -15.44
C ASN A 58 5.11 0.33 -15.28
N LEU A 59 4.84 1.10 -16.33
CA LEU A 59 3.73 2.05 -16.38
C LEU A 59 2.56 1.56 -17.25
N VAL A 60 2.62 0.31 -17.74
CA VAL A 60 1.54 -0.26 -18.55
C VAL A 60 0.53 -0.96 -17.63
N PRO A 61 -0.69 -0.41 -17.47
CA PRO A 61 -1.69 -1.02 -16.59
C PRO A 61 -2.01 -2.47 -16.96
N PHE A 62 -2.17 -3.30 -15.96
CA PHE A 62 -2.50 -4.72 -16.04
C PHE A 62 -1.41 -5.62 -16.68
N GLN A 63 -0.22 -5.11 -16.94
CA GLN A 63 0.86 -5.88 -17.53
C GLN A 63 1.39 -6.93 -16.54
N THR A 64 1.70 -6.50 -15.32
CA THR A 64 2.22 -7.36 -14.25
C THR A 64 1.16 -8.33 -13.76
N ILE A 65 -0.09 -7.88 -13.60
CA ILE A 65 -1.22 -8.75 -13.24
C ILE A 65 -1.40 -9.85 -14.30
N ARG A 66 -1.41 -9.50 -15.58
CA ARG A 66 -1.52 -10.48 -16.66
C ARG A 66 -0.33 -11.44 -16.70
N PHE A 67 0.87 -10.94 -16.46
CA PHE A 67 2.07 -11.77 -16.38
C PHE A 67 1.94 -12.80 -15.25
N TYR A 68 1.53 -12.41 -14.06
CA TYR A 68 1.32 -13.32 -12.95
C TYR A 68 0.22 -14.37 -13.23
N LEU A 69 -0.89 -13.98 -13.84
CA LEU A 69 -2.03 -14.86 -14.01
C LEU A 69 -1.90 -15.79 -15.24
N PHE A 70 -1.21 -15.37 -16.30
CA PHE A 70 -1.31 -16.06 -17.59
C PHE A 70 0.03 -16.45 -18.23
N SER A 71 1.19 -16.05 -17.67
CA SER A 71 2.48 -16.36 -18.29
C SER A 71 2.92 -17.82 -18.11
N GLY A 72 2.43 -18.48 -17.06
CA GLY A 72 2.92 -19.82 -16.65
C GLY A 72 4.39 -19.83 -16.19
N ARG A 73 5.05 -18.66 -16.06
CA ARG A 73 6.46 -18.53 -15.65
C ARG A 73 6.65 -18.34 -14.16
N VAL A 74 5.60 -18.05 -13.44
CA VAL A 74 5.60 -17.78 -12.00
C VAL A 74 4.66 -18.78 -11.34
N SER A 75 5.03 -19.31 -10.17
CA SER A 75 4.15 -20.20 -9.43
C SER A 75 2.89 -19.48 -8.97
N ASP A 76 1.76 -20.19 -8.89
CA ASP A 76 0.47 -19.67 -8.42
C ASP A 76 0.59 -19.03 -7.03
N THR A 77 1.45 -19.60 -6.17
CA THR A 77 1.71 -19.06 -4.83
C THR A 77 2.33 -17.66 -4.89
N ILE A 78 3.33 -17.45 -5.74
CA ILE A 78 3.99 -16.13 -5.90
C ILE A 78 3.00 -15.15 -6.53
N ALA A 79 2.26 -15.56 -7.56
CA ALA A 79 1.24 -14.74 -8.19
C ALA A 79 0.17 -14.29 -7.18
N PHE A 80 -0.35 -15.23 -6.39
CA PHE A 80 -1.31 -14.96 -5.32
C PHE A 80 -0.75 -14.01 -4.26
N GLN A 81 0.47 -14.26 -3.78
CA GLN A 81 1.11 -13.42 -2.76
C GLN A 81 1.31 -11.98 -3.23
N ASN A 82 1.67 -11.76 -4.49
CA ASN A 82 1.84 -10.41 -5.02
C ASN A 82 0.50 -9.70 -5.23
N ILE A 83 -0.45 -10.35 -5.89
CA ILE A 83 -1.74 -9.72 -6.20
C ILE A 83 -2.57 -9.50 -4.93
N VAL A 84 -2.81 -10.56 -4.16
CA VAL A 84 -3.63 -10.49 -2.95
C VAL A 84 -2.89 -9.78 -1.82
N GLY A 85 -1.57 -9.95 -1.73
CA GLY A 85 -0.73 -9.30 -0.74
C GLY A 85 -0.82 -7.78 -0.80
N ASN A 86 -0.75 -7.18 -1.99
CA ASN A 86 -0.89 -5.73 -2.18
C ASN A 86 -2.29 -5.25 -1.76
N ILE A 87 -3.36 -5.97 -2.15
CA ILE A 87 -4.72 -5.63 -1.75
C ILE A 87 -4.86 -5.68 -0.22
N VAL A 88 -4.50 -6.81 0.40
CA VAL A 88 -4.65 -7.04 1.85
C VAL A 88 -3.78 -6.07 2.65
N ALA A 89 -2.59 -5.74 2.15
CA ALA A 89 -1.70 -4.78 2.81
C ALA A 89 -2.34 -3.39 2.96
N PHE A 90 -3.23 -2.97 2.07
CA PHE A 90 -3.89 -1.66 2.12
C PHE A 90 -5.31 -1.67 2.71
N MET A 91 -5.92 -2.84 2.92
CA MET A 91 -7.26 -2.93 3.55
C MET A 91 -7.37 -2.21 4.91
N PRO A 92 -6.36 -2.26 5.81
CA PRO A 92 -6.45 -1.54 7.08
C PRO A 92 -6.63 -0.02 6.93
N ILE A 93 -6.17 0.59 5.83
CA ILE A 93 -6.39 2.01 5.52
C ILE A 93 -7.88 2.28 5.34
N GLY A 94 -8.56 1.42 4.55
CA GLY A 94 -10.00 1.50 4.30
C GLY A 94 -10.84 1.42 5.58
N VAL A 95 -10.37 0.67 6.59
CA VAL A 95 -11.03 0.59 7.90
C VAL A 95 -10.64 1.75 8.82
N LEU A 96 -9.35 2.00 9.00
CA LEU A 96 -8.86 2.91 10.04
C LEU A 96 -9.17 4.38 9.75
N ILE A 97 -9.08 4.81 8.48
CA ILE A 97 -9.35 6.22 8.12
C ILE A 97 -10.81 6.62 8.39
N PRO A 98 -11.84 5.90 7.88
CA PRO A 98 -13.23 6.22 8.20
C PRO A 98 -13.55 6.05 9.69
N LEU A 99 -12.89 5.11 10.37
CA LEU A 99 -13.03 4.97 11.81
C LEU A 99 -12.42 6.15 12.57
N LEU A 100 -11.33 6.73 12.16
CA LEU A 100 -10.71 7.90 12.78
C LEU A 100 -11.54 9.17 12.55
N ARG A 101 -11.98 9.37 11.34
CA ARG A 101 -12.64 10.59 10.89
C ARG A 101 -13.90 10.24 10.10
N ARG A 102 -15.05 10.21 10.77
CA ARG A 102 -16.36 9.91 10.16
C ARG A 102 -16.86 10.98 9.17
N ASP A 103 -16.24 12.13 9.18
CA ASP A 103 -16.50 13.25 8.26
C ASP A 103 -15.69 13.14 6.96
N LEU A 104 -14.69 12.25 6.91
CA LEU A 104 -13.92 12.04 5.69
C LEU A 104 -14.69 11.17 4.71
N SER A 105 -14.72 11.62 3.45
CA SER A 105 -15.37 10.90 2.37
C SER A 105 -14.50 9.73 1.87
N LEU A 106 -15.14 8.79 1.18
CA LEU A 106 -14.43 7.73 0.43
C LEU A 106 -13.36 8.31 -0.53
N LYS A 107 -13.59 9.52 -1.05
CA LYS A 107 -12.60 10.23 -1.88
C LYS A 107 -11.30 10.50 -1.12
N PHE A 108 -11.40 10.84 0.17
CA PHE A 108 -10.20 11.05 0.98
C PHE A 108 -9.40 9.75 1.15
N THR A 109 -10.08 8.63 1.46
CA THR A 109 -9.43 7.31 1.57
C THR A 109 -8.76 6.92 0.24
N PHE A 110 -9.45 7.15 -0.89
CA PHE A 110 -8.89 6.93 -2.21
C PHE A 110 -7.60 7.72 -2.45
N PHE A 111 -7.64 9.05 -2.26
CA PHE A 111 -6.46 9.89 -2.49
C PHE A 111 -5.34 9.63 -1.49
N PHE A 112 -5.67 9.28 -0.25
CA PHE A 112 -4.68 8.89 0.75
C PHE A 112 -3.99 7.57 0.36
N SER A 113 -4.75 6.55 -0.04
CA SER A 113 -4.19 5.27 -0.52
C SER A 113 -3.33 5.48 -1.76
N LEU A 114 -3.80 6.30 -2.70
CA LEU A 114 -3.06 6.64 -3.92
C LEU A 114 -1.73 7.34 -3.62
N ALA A 115 -1.76 8.36 -2.75
CA ALA A 115 -0.55 9.10 -2.37
C ALA A 115 0.44 8.22 -1.61
N LEU A 116 -0.04 7.40 -0.67
CA LEU A 116 0.81 6.49 0.09
C LEU A 116 1.42 5.42 -0.82
N SER A 117 0.62 4.79 -1.68
CA SER A 117 1.12 3.79 -2.63
C SER A 117 2.13 4.41 -3.60
N GLY A 118 1.82 5.56 -4.17
CA GLY A 118 2.76 6.27 -5.05
C GLY A 118 4.07 6.64 -4.36
N ALA A 119 4.03 7.07 -3.09
CA ALA A 119 5.23 7.33 -2.31
C ALA A 119 6.06 6.07 -2.08
N ILE A 120 5.42 4.93 -1.85
CA ILE A 120 6.08 3.63 -1.71
C ILE A 120 6.78 3.24 -3.02
N GLU A 121 6.06 3.29 -4.16
CA GLU A 121 6.60 2.96 -5.48
C GLU A 121 7.80 3.85 -5.85
N ILE A 122 7.69 5.15 -5.60
CA ILE A 122 8.81 6.09 -5.81
C ILE A 122 10.00 5.74 -4.91
N THR A 123 9.75 5.44 -3.63
CA THR A 123 10.81 5.06 -2.69
C THR A 123 11.49 3.76 -3.13
N GLN A 124 10.75 2.75 -3.53
CA GLN A 124 11.29 1.49 -4.04
C GLN A 124 12.15 1.69 -5.29
N TYR A 125 11.68 2.54 -6.21
CA TYR A 125 12.43 2.91 -7.41
C TYR A 125 13.73 3.65 -7.07
N LEU A 126 13.67 4.68 -6.22
CA LEU A 126 14.83 5.50 -5.84
C LEU A 126 15.89 4.71 -5.06
N THR A 127 15.44 3.80 -4.20
CA THR A 127 16.33 2.96 -3.39
C THR A 127 16.83 1.72 -4.12
N GLY A 128 16.22 1.37 -5.27
CA GLY A 128 16.52 0.10 -5.97
C GLY A 128 15.98 -1.15 -5.26
N LEU A 129 15.23 -0.99 -4.16
CA LEU A 129 14.66 -2.10 -3.38
C LEU A 129 13.40 -2.72 -4.00
N GLY A 130 12.98 -2.24 -5.17
CA GLY A 130 11.81 -2.75 -5.88
C GLY A 130 11.69 -2.13 -7.26
N SER A 131 10.57 -2.43 -7.94
CA SER A 131 10.18 -1.85 -9.21
C SER A 131 9.06 -0.82 -8.98
N CYS A 132 9.06 0.28 -9.75
CA CYS A 132 7.91 1.16 -9.79
C CYS A 132 6.85 0.55 -10.72
N ASP A 133 5.77 0.02 -10.17
CA ASP A 133 4.76 -0.72 -10.91
C ASP A 133 3.38 -0.09 -10.72
N ILE A 134 2.76 0.31 -11.84
CA ILE A 134 1.41 0.88 -11.84
C ILE A 134 0.36 -0.14 -11.36
N ASP A 135 0.60 -1.44 -11.56
CA ASP A 135 -0.34 -2.48 -11.14
C ASP A 135 -0.34 -2.64 -9.61
N ASP A 136 0.83 -2.50 -8.96
CA ASP A 136 0.92 -2.49 -7.50
C ASP A 136 0.16 -1.29 -6.92
N LEU A 137 0.29 -0.11 -7.54
CA LEU A 137 -0.47 1.07 -7.16
C LEU A 137 -1.98 0.84 -7.29
N ILE A 138 -2.44 0.22 -8.39
CA ILE A 138 -3.85 -0.12 -8.60
C ILE A 138 -4.35 -1.08 -7.52
N LEU A 139 -3.61 -2.16 -7.25
CA LEU A 139 -3.97 -3.18 -6.25
C LEU A 139 -4.01 -2.61 -4.83
N ASN A 140 -3.04 -1.76 -4.48
CA ASN A 140 -2.98 -1.06 -3.20
C ASN A 140 -4.19 -0.14 -3.00
N VAL A 141 -4.54 0.65 -4.02
CA VAL A 141 -5.73 1.52 -3.97
C VAL A 141 -7.01 0.70 -3.88
N LEU A 142 -7.12 -0.41 -4.63
CA LEU A 142 -8.26 -1.34 -4.49
C LEU A 142 -8.37 -1.87 -3.07
N GLY A 143 -7.27 -2.26 -2.44
CA GLY A 143 -7.24 -2.69 -1.04
C GLY A 143 -7.78 -1.62 -0.09
N GLY A 144 -7.30 -0.38 -0.22
CA GLY A 144 -7.78 0.75 0.59
C GLY A 144 -9.24 1.12 0.38
N MET A 145 -9.83 0.73 -0.74
CA MET A 145 -11.24 1.00 -1.09
C MET A 145 -12.18 -0.19 -0.87
N SER A 146 -11.67 -1.37 -0.54
CA SER A 146 -12.45 -2.61 -0.47
C SER A 146 -13.23 -2.80 0.84
N VAL A 147 -13.20 -1.81 1.75
CA VAL A 147 -13.84 -1.88 3.08
C VAL A 147 -14.80 -0.71 3.30
#